data_ca35efc8fa756600c5c2190ac8035d20
#
_entry.id   ca35efc8fa756600c5c2190ac8035d20
#
_cell.length_a   1.000
_cell.length_b   1.000
_cell.length_c   1.000
_cell.angle_alpha   90.00
_cell.angle_beta   90.00
_cell.angle_gamma   90.00
#
_symmetry.space_group_name_H-M   'P 1'
#
loop_
_entity.id
_entity.type
_entity.pdbx_description
1 polymer ?
#
loop_
_entity_poly.entity_id
_entity_poly.type
_entity_poly.pdbx_seq_one_letter_code
_entity_poly.pdbx_strand_id
1 'polypeptide(L)'
;MSTYVIVEEPGDWPCHADYLLTARTYLQHGLPTTGGRPRIINLCRSLEHLGAGYYCSLLAQARGHHCLPGLQAISRLQPQQPPAKLWRKLQGWLAQQSEDRIRVRAIFGQCEQSELAGLARYYYGLSQLPLQELTLKRGRHGWSVRQQESLSPLALSPSEKALMVQHAQALVGTGDEEQTAPRYQLAILVDPNDGRASSDALALERFIKAAAAQGIQAEILPP
;
A
#
# COMPACT_ATOMS: atom_id res chain seq x y z
N MET A 1 11.58 -12.01 3.67
CA MET A 1 11.72 -10.80 2.78
C MET A 1 12.09 -9.63 3.67
N SER A 2 13.24 -8.97 3.43
CA SER A 2 13.67 -7.84 4.27
C SER A 2 12.82 -6.61 3.99
N THR A 3 12.37 -5.91 5.03
CA THR A 3 11.63 -4.66 4.91
C THR A 3 12.44 -3.51 5.50
N TYR A 4 12.52 -2.40 4.78
CA TYR A 4 13.22 -1.18 5.20
C TYR A 4 12.26 0.00 5.21
N VAL A 5 12.45 0.89 6.18
CA VAL A 5 11.74 2.16 6.26
C VAL A 5 12.70 3.27 5.82
N ILE A 6 12.26 4.10 4.89
CA ILE A 6 13.03 5.25 4.43
C ILE A 6 12.35 6.53 4.91
N VAL A 7 13.11 7.36 5.59
CA VAL A 7 12.72 8.70 6.03
C VAL A 7 13.62 9.75 5.40
N GLU A 8 13.19 10.99 5.33
CA GLU A 8 14.02 12.04 4.77
C GLU A 8 15.16 12.43 5.71
N GLU A 9 14.82 12.66 6.98
CA GLU A 9 15.76 12.96 8.04
C GLU A 9 15.61 11.98 9.21
N PRO A 10 16.68 11.71 9.97
CA PRO A 10 16.59 10.77 11.11
C PRO A 10 15.53 11.15 12.14
N GLY A 11 15.27 12.45 12.33
CA GLY A 11 14.25 12.97 13.26
C GLY A 11 12.80 12.72 12.83
N ASP A 12 12.57 12.22 11.63
CA ASP A 12 11.22 11.84 11.16
C ASP A 12 10.73 10.53 11.77
N TRP A 13 11.64 9.77 12.36
CA TRP A 13 11.33 8.53 13.06
C TRP A 13 11.63 8.65 14.55
N PRO A 14 10.74 8.22 15.44
CA PRO A 14 10.85 8.48 16.87
C PRO A 14 11.89 7.65 17.61
N CYS A 15 12.46 6.61 17.00
CA CYS A 15 13.43 5.73 17.64
C CYS A 15 14.49 5.22 16.65
N HIS A 16 15.61 4.74 17.17
CA HIS A 16 16.62 4.08 16.34
C HIS A 16 16.14 2.66 15.97
N ALA A 17 16.37 2.25 14.71
CA ALA A 17 16.04 0.92 14.23
C ALA A 17 16.97 0.52 13.08
N ASP A 18 17.41 -0.75 13.06
CA ASP A 18 18.34 -1.27 12.05
C ASP A 18 17.73 -1.33 10.64
N TYR A 19 16.39 -1.35 10.55
CA TYR A 19 15.65 -1.31 9.29
C TYR A 19 15.39 0.13 8.79
N LEU A 20 15.86 1.14 9.51
CA LEU A 20 15.65 2.55 9.17
C LEU A 20 16.82 3.09 8.34
N LEU A 21 16.51 3.73 7.23
CA LEU A 21 17.47 4.41 6.37
C LEU A 21 17.01 5.84 6.10
N THR A 22 17.97 6.74 5.94
CA THR A 22 17.64 8.07 5.38
C THR A 22 17.53 7.97 3.85
N ALA A 23 16.73 8.86 3.25
CA ALA A 23 16.65 9.00 1.80
C ALA A 23 18.05 9.16 1.19
N ARG A 24 18.89 10.00 1.78
CA ARG A 24 20.28 10.21 1.35
C ARG A 24 21.09 8.92 1.29
N THR A 25 21.06 8.13 2.37
CA THR A 25 21.77 6.84 2.44
C THR A 25 21.27 5.87 1.38
N TYR A 26 19.95 5.75 1.23
CA TYR A 26 19.35 4.87 0.24
C TYR A 26 19.67 5.30 -1.21
N LEU A 27 19.63 6.59 -1.50
CA LEU A 27 19.93 7.11 -2.84
C LEU A 27 21.40 6.89 -3.22
N GLN A 28 22.33 7.09 -2.27
CA GLN A 28 23.77 6.97 -2.50
C GLN A 28 24.26 5.52 -2.49
N HIS A 29 23.83 4.71 -1.55
CA HIS A 29 24.42 3.40 -1.28
C HIS A 29 23.45 2.22 -1.52
N GLY A 30 22.16 2.48 -1.64
CA GLY A 30 21.15 1.42 -1.73
C GLY A 30 20.84 0.78 -0.38
N LEU A 31 20.49 -0.51 -0.41
CA LEU A 31 20.22 -1.31 0.78
C LEU A 31 21.46 -2.07 1.22
N PRO A 32 21.62 -2.31 2.54
CA PRO A 32 22.79 -3.03 3.08
C PRO A 32 22.80 -4.52 2.71
N THR A 33 21.68 -5.10 2.32
CA THR A 33 21.56 -6.52 1.95
C THR A 33 21.28 -6.70 0.47
N THR A 34 21.92 -7.68 -0.16
CA THR A 34 21.91 -7.94 -1.61
C THR A 34 21.13 -9.20 -1.99
N GLY A 35 20.07 -9.55 -1.31
CA GLY A 35 19.30 -10.77 -1.62
C GLY A 35 17.80 -10.57 -1.67
N GLY A 36 17.13 -11.17 -2.64
CA GLY A 36 15.68 -11.17 -2.78
C GLY A 36 15.09 -9.87 -3.31
N ARG A 37 13.77 -9.68 -3.13
CA ARG A 37 13.04 -8.45 -3.49
C ARG A 37 12.64 -7.73 -2.20
N PRO A 38 13.49 -6.86 -1.63
CA PRO A 38 13.18 -6.18 -0.38
C PRO A 38 11.96 -5.27 -0.54
N ARG A 39 11.21 -5.11 0.56
CA ARG A 39 10.12 -4.14 0.66
C ARG A 39 10.67 -2.82 1.22
N ILE A 40 10.20 -1.72 0.67
CA ILE A 40 10.53 -0.38 1.11
C ILE A 40 9.25 0.34 1.51
N ILE A 41 9.23 0.87 2.72
CA ILE A 41 8.20 1.78 3.21
C ILE A 41 8.80 3.19 3.13
N ASN A 42 8.38 3.96 2.14
CA ASN A 42 8.88 5.32 1.92
C ASN A 42 8.01 6.33 2.66
N LEU A 43 8.53 6.86 3.76
CA LEU A 43 7.92 7.87 4.63
C LEU A 43 8.57 9.25 4.47
N CYS A 44 9.27 9.50 3.35
CA CYS A 44 9.84 10.81 3.10
C CYS A 44 8.75 11.89 3.03
N ARG A 45 9.10 13.08 3.43
CA ARG A 45 8.20 14.26 3.42
C ARG A 45 7.92 14.74 2.00
N SER A 46 8.94 14.70 1.14
CA SER A 46 8.93 15.22 -0.24
C SER A 46 8.66 14.09 -1.24
N LEU A 47 7.39 13.72 -1.36
CA LEU A 47 6.94 12.73 -2.35
C LEU A 47 6.57 13.36 -3.71
N GLU A 48 6.50 14.69 -3.81
CA GLU A 48 6.26 15.42 -5.04
C GLU A 48 7.37 15.19 -6.07
N HIS A 49 7.08 15.45 -7.32
CA HIS A 49 8.02 15.30 -8.42
C HIS A 49 9.34 16.05 -8.13
N LEU A 50 10.45 15.37 -8.32
CA LEU A 50 11.83 15.83 -8.00
C LEU A 50 12.16 15.88 -6.50
N GLY A 51 11.26 15.52 -5.60
CA GLY A 51 11.55 15.40 -4.18
C GLY A 51 12.40 14.16 -3.85
N ALA A 52 13.02 14.13 -2.67
CA ALA A 52 13.85 13.00 -2.24
C ALA A 52 13.04 11.69 -2.17
N GLY A 53 11.81 11.76 -1.66
CA GLY A 53 10.91 10.60 -1.60
C GLY A 53 10.49 10.11 -2.99
N TYR A 54 10.28 11.01 -3.94
CA TYR A 54 10.04 10.64 -5.33
C TYR A 54 11.20 9.81 -5.90
N TYR A 55 12.44 10.29 -5.72
CA TYR A 55 13.62 9.56 -6.18
C TYR A 55 13.83 8.23 -5.46
N CYS A 56 13.49 8.14 -4.17
CA CYS A 56 13.52 6.87 -3.45
C CYS A 56 12.58 5.83 -4.09
N SER A 57 11.34 6.20 -4.40
CA SER A 57 10.39 5.31 -5.07
C SER A 57 10.81 4.97 -6.52
N LEU A 58 11.37 5.93 -7.25
CA LEU A 58 11.89 5.73 -8.61
C LEU A 58 13.05 4.71 -8.63
N LEU A 59 14.05 4.90 -7.76
CA LEU A 59 15.18 4.00 -7.65
C LEU A 59 14.79 2.63 -7.09
N ALA A 60 13.83 2.57 -6.17
CA ALA A 60 13.28 1.31 -5.68
C ALA A 60 12.71 0.49 -6.84
N GLN A 61 11.90 1.12 -7.68
CA GLN A 61 11.34 0.46 -8.86
C GLN A 61 12.45 0.00 -9.83
N ALA A 62 13.43 0.85 -10.11
CA ALA A 62 14.54 0.53 -10.99
C ALA A 62 15.39 -0.63 -10.47
N ARG A 63 15.53 -0.77 -9.15
CA ARG A 63 16.26 -1.85 -8.48
C ARG A 63 15.43 -3.12 -8.25
N GLY A 64 14.15 -3.14 -8.68
CA GLY A 64 13.24 -4.27 -8.48
C GLY A 64 12.73 -4.44 -7.05
N HIS A 65 12.85 -3.41 -6.21
CA HIS A 65 12.32 -3.39 -4.86
C HIS A 65 10.81 -3.14 -4.86
N HIS A 66 10.10 -3.68 -3.88
CA HIS A 66 8.67 -3.37 -3.69
C HIS A 66 8.53 -2.14 -2.80
N CYS A 67 8.21 -0.99 -3.39
CA CYS A 67 8.11 0.28 -2.66
C CYS A 67 6.66 0.70 -2.40
N LEU A 68 6.38 1.18 -1.20
CA LEU A 68 5.12 1.74 -0.74
C LEU A 68 5.34 3.21 -0.29
N PRO A 69 4.80 4.20 -0.96
CA PRO A 69 4.06 4.14 -2.21
C PRO A 69 4.96 3.87 -3.43
N GLY A 70 4.41 3.19 -4.42
CA GLY A 70 5.08 3.04 -5.71
C GLY A 70 5.04 4.33 -6.52
N LEU A 71 5.96 4.47 -7.50
CA LEU A 71 6.09 5.66 -8.34
C LEU A 71 4.78 6.07 -9.05
N GLN A 72 4.03 5.08 -9.56
CA GLN A 72 2.77 5.36 -10.24
C GLN A 72 1.70 5.94 -9.29
N ALA A 73 1.69 5.50 -8.03
CA ALA A 73 0.78 6.01 -7.03
C ALA A 73 1.09 7.48 -6.70
N ILE A 74 2.37 7.81 -6.54
CA ILE A 74 2.81 9.20 -6.30
C ILE A 74 2.43 10.12 -7.47
N SER A 75 2.68 9.68 -8.70
CA SER A 75 2.42 10.48 -9.90
C SER A 75 0.94 10.68 -10.22
N ARG A 76 0.05 9.87 -9.63
CA ARG A 76 -1.40 9.87 -9.90
C ARG A 76 -2.23 10.15 -8.65
N LEU A 77 -1.69 10.88 -7.67
CA LEU A 77 -2.45 11.31 -6.48
C LEU A 77 -3.58 12.25 -6.87
N GLN A 78 -4.65 11.69 -7.44
CA GLN A 78 -5.90 12.41 -7.70
C GLN A 78 -7.02 11.73 -6.93
N PRO A 79 -7.85 12.49 -6.21
CA PRO A 79 -8.94 11.92 -5.42
C PRO A 79 -9.99 11.33 -6.36
N GLN A 80 -10.09 10.00 -6.38
CA GLN A 80 -11.19 9.31 -7.02
C GLN A 80 -12.39 9.30 -6.07
N GLN A 81 -13.60 9.44 -6.61
CA GLN A 81 -14.78 9.30 -5.75
C GLN A 81 -14.94 7.84 -5.30
N PRO A 82 -15.19 7.61 -4.01
CA PRO A 82 -15.34 6.25 -3.51
C PRO A 82 -16.60 5.58 -4.06
N PRO A 83 -16.67 4.24 -4.07
CA PRO A 83 -17.84 3.51 -4.54
C PRO A 83 -19.12 3.94 -3.83
N ALA A 84 -20.26 3.96 -4.56
CA ALA A 84 -21.54 4.42 -4.04
C ALA A 84 -21.98 3.69 -2.75
N LYS A 85 -21.63 2.40 -2.60
CA LYS A 85 -21.91 1.62 -1.38
C LYS A 85 -21.18 2.16 -0.16
N LEU A 86 -19.90 2.52 -0.32
CA LEU A 86 -19.09 3.11 0.75
C LEU A 86 -19.60 4.51 1.08
N TRP A 87 -19.89 5.31 0.03
CA TRP A 87 -20.35 6.67 0.20
C TRP A 87 -21.71 6.75 0.92
N ARG A 88 -22.65 5.86 0.59
CA ARG A 88 -23.95 5.77 1.30
C ARG A 88 -23.80 5.53 2.80
N LYS A 89 -22.83 4.71 3.23
CA LYS A 89 -22.57 4.48 4.66
C LYS A 89 -22.11 5.74 5.40
N LEU A 90 -21.44 6.66 4.69
CA LEU A 90 -20.91 7.88 5.27
C LEU A 90 -21.93 9.03 5.29
N GLN A 91 -22.97 8.99 4.46
CA GLN A 91 -23.93 10.09 4.31
C GLN A 91 -24.61 10.48 5.62
N GLY A 92 -24.99 9.51 6.46
CA GLY A 92 -25.62 9.77 7.75
C GLY A 92 -24.71 10.55 8.69
N TRP A 93 -23.45 10.15 8.78
CA TRP A 93 -22.45 10.84 9.59
C TRP A 93 -22.09 12.21 9.01
N LEU A 94 -21.90 12.29 7.70
CA LEU A 94 -21.57 13.54 7.00
C LEU A 94 -22.69 14.59 7.10
N ALA A 95 -23.95 14.15 7.14
CA ALA A 95 -25.10 15.05 7.28
C ALA A 95 -25.14 15.75 8.66
N GLN A 96 -24.54 15.14 9.69
CA GLN A 96 -24.50 15.68 11.04
C GLN A 96 -23.34 16.66 11.27
N GLN A 97 -22.42 16.78 10.29
CA GLN A 97 -21.29 17.68 10.43
C GLN A 97 -21.72 19.13 10.23
N SER A 98 -21.29 20.02 11.10
CA SER A 98 -21.54 21.45 11.01
C SER A 98 -20.59 22.15 10.04
N GLU A 99 -19.38 21.62 9.87
CA GLU A 99 -18.34 22.17 9.02
C GLU A 99 -18.55 21.79 7.56
N ASP A 100 -18.13 22.65 6.63
CA ASP A 100 -18.15 22.38 5.19
C ASP A 100 -16.86 21.74 4.68
N ARG A 101 -15.89 21.55 5.56
CA ARG A 101 -14.60 20.92 5.24
C ARG A 101 -14.18 19.99 6.37
N ILE A 102 -13.86 18.76 6.01
CA ILE A 102 -13.34 17.73 6.94
C ILE A 102 -12.01 17.25 6.40
N ARG A 103 -11.00 17.19 7.28
CA ARG A 103 -9.71 16.57 7.00
C ARG A 103 -9.65 15.21 7.69
N VAL A 104 -9.26 14.21 6.93
CA VAL A 104 -9.12 12.84 7.42
C VAL A 104 -7.67 12.44 7.27
N ARG A 105 -6.98 12.27 8.38
CA ARG A 105 -5.63 11.73 8.39
C ARG A 105 -5.70 10.22 8.45
N ALA A 106 -5.00 9.58 7.55
CA ALA A 106 -4.95 8.13 7.48
C ALA A 106 -3.52 7.62 7.52
N ILE A 107 -3.23 6.75 8.46
CA ILE A 107 -1.95 6.11 8.69
C ILE A 107 -2.12 4.63 8.34
N PHE A 108 -1.45 4.16 7.28
CA PHE A 108 -1.60 2.81 6.74
C PHE A 108 -3.07 2.37 6.57
N GLY A 109 -3.92 3.32 6.14
CA GLY A 109 -5.36 3.08 5.93
C GLY A 109 -6.20 3.06 7.20
N GLN A 110 -5.66 3.45 8.34
CA GLN A 110 -6.39 3.66 9.59
C GLN A 110 -6.52 5.14 9.90
N CYS A 111 -7.59 5.53 10.58
CA CYS A 111 -7.85 6.89 11.04
C CYS A 111 -8.53 6.85 12.41
N GLU A 112 -8.50 7.97 13.11
CA GLU A 112 -9.10 8.08 14.46
C GLU A 112 -10.63 7.93 14.43
N GLN A 113 -11.29 8.46 13.39
CA GLN A 113 -12.73 8.40 13.26
C GLN A 113 -13.17 7.04 12.70
N SER A 114 -13.87 6.25 13.51
CA SER A 114 -14.35 4.90 13.13
C SER A 114 -15.25 4.93 11.90
N GLU A 115 -16.08 5.97 11.74
CA GLU A 115 -16.98 6.17 10.62
C GLU A 115 -16.24 6.32 9.30
N LEU A 116 -15.07 6.95 9.33
CA LEU A 116 -14.23 7.21 8.18
C LEU A 116 -13.22 6.07 7.89
N ALA A 117 -13.13 5.06 8.75
CA ALA A 117 -12.19 3.95 8.60
C ALA A 117 -12.33 3.21 7.25
N GLY A 118 -13.55 3.08 6.74
CA GLY A 118 -13.79 2.51 5.42
C GLY A 118 -13.22 3.36 4.29
N LEU A 119 -13.30 4.69 4.42
CA LEU A 119 -12.74 5.64 3.47
C LEU A 119 -11.21 5.62 3.50
N ALA A 120 -10.62 5.65 4.68
CA ALA A 120 -9.18 5.57 4.87
C ALA A 120 -8.58 4.30 4.24
N ARG A 121 -9.19 3.14 4.47
CA ARG A 121 -8.79 1.86 3.86
C ARG A 121 -8.93 1.85 2.35
N TYR A 122 -10.02 2.43 1.81
CA TYR A 122 -10.24 2.52 0.37
C TYR A 122 -9.11 3.29 -0.33
N TYR A 123 -8.79 4.48 0.16
CA TYR A 123 -7.73 5.30 -0.43
C TYR A 123 -6.33 4.70 -0.22
N TYR A 124 -6.09 4.05 0.91
CA TYR A 124 -4.85 3.30 1.10
C TYR A 124 -4.73 2.14 0.11
N GLY A 125 -5.81 1.40 -0.13
CA GLY A 125 -5.84 0.33 -1.14
C GLY A 125 -5.53 0.80 -2.55
N LEU A 126 -5.94 2.03 -2.90
CA LEU A 126 -5.69 2.62 -4.23
C LEU A 126 -4.24 3.12 -4.40
N SER A 127 -3.73 3.84 -3.43
CA SER A 127 -2.45 4.56 -3.53
C SER A 127 -1.31 3.87 -2.81
N GLN A 128 -1.61 3.00 -1.84
CA GLN A 128 -0.64 2.43 -0.90
C GLN A 128 0.24 3.50 -0.23
N LEU A 129 -0.32 4.71 -0.07
CA LEU A 129 0.33 5.83 0.56
C LEU A 129 0.26 5.66 2.09
N PRO A 130 1.39 5.41 2.78
CA PRO A 130 1.38 5.09 4.21
C PRO A 130 0.82 6.20 5.07
N LEU A 131 1.16 7.44 4.74
CA LEU A 131 0.72 8.64 5.44
C LEU A 131 -0.01 9.55 4.45
N GLN A 132 -1.31 9.78 4.66
CA GLN A 132 -2.10 10.60 3.75
C GLN A 132 -3.15 11.43 4.49
N GLU A 133 -3.46 12.58 3.92
CA GLU A 133 -4.57 13.42 4.31
C GLU A 133 -5.60 13.51 3.17
N LEU A 134 -6.85 13.23 3.49
CA LEU A 134 -7.97 13.41 2.58
C LEU A 134 -8.75 14.65 3.00
N THR A 135 -9.06 15.51 2.05
CA THR A 135 -9.96 16.65 2.26
C THR A 135 -11.32 16.38 1.65
N LEU A 136 -12.34 16.30 2.50
CA LEU A 136 -13.74 16.27 2.09
C LEU A 136 -14.29 17.69 2.13
N LYS A 137 -15.09 18.06 1.13
CA LYS A 137 -15.80 19.35 1.09
C LYS A 137 -17.26 19.14 0.78
N ARG A 138 -18.10 19.93 1.45
CA ARG A 138 -19.54 20.05 1.14
C ARG A 138 -19.70 21.04 0.00
N GLY A 139 -20.32 20.62 -1.07
CA GLY A 139 -20.65 21.47 -2.20
C GLY A 139 -22.17 21.50 -2.45
N ARG A 140 -22.60 22.12 -3.53
CA ARG A 140 -24.03 22.24 -3.92
C ARG A 140 -24.71 20.87 -4.10
N HIS A 141 -23.95 19.85 -4.50
CA HIS A 141 -24.44 18.48 -4.72
C HIS A 141 -24.09 17.50 -3.57
N GLY A 142 -23.76 18.03 -2.40
CA GLY A 142 -23.35 17.24 -1.24
C GLY A 142 -21.85 17.15 -1.06
N TRP A 143 -21.43 16.21 -0.21
CA TRP A 143 -20.05 15.98 0.12
C TRP A 143 -19.28 15.26 -1.00
N SER A 144 -18.01 15.60 -1.14
CA SER A 144 -17.09 14.91 -2.07
C SER A 144 -15.67 15.00 -1.58
N VAL A 145 -14.84 14.00 -1.92
CA VAL A 145 -13.39 14.06 -1.68
C VAL A 145 -12.77 14.98 -2.72
N ARG A 146 -12.05 15.99 -2.28
CA ARG A 146 -11.48 17.03 -3.14
C ARG A 146 -9.97 16.94 -3.28
N GLN A 147 -9.29 16.47 -2.24
CA GLN A 147 -7.83 16.36 -2.24
C GLN A 147 -7.42 15.06 -1.56
N GLN A 148 -6.34 14.48 -2.07
CA GLN A 148 -5.58 13.39 -1.45
C GLN A 148 -4.12 13.81 -1.53
N GLU A 149 -3.48 13.95 -0.39
CA GLU A 149 -2.11 14.44 -0.28
C GLU A 149 -1.30 13.53 0.63
N SER A 150 0.01 13.48 0.42
CA SER A 150 0.92 12.85 1.36
C SER A 150 0.99 13.67 2.65
N LEU A 151 1.07 12.99 3.78
CA LEU A 151 1.19 13.61 5.09
C LEU A 151 2.63 13.45 5.59
N SER A 152 3.23 14.57 6.00
CA SER A 152 4.59 14.54 6.58
C SER A 152 4.57 13.86 7.95
N PRO A 153 5.56 12.99 8.27
CA PRO A 153 5.71 12.43 9.61
C PRO A 153 5.79 13.48 10.73
N LEU A 154 6.30 14.67 10.41
CA LEU A 154 6.38 15.79 11.36
C LEU A 154 5.02 16.38 11.75
N ALA A 155 4.03 16.26 10.87
CA ALA A 155 2.70 16.78 11.12
C ALA A 155 1.84 15.84 11.98
N LEU A 156 2.33 14.63 12.28
CA LEU A 156 1.61 13.63 13.08
C LEU A 156 1.60 13.99 14.56
N SER A 157 0.46 13.77 15.21
CA SER A 157 0.32 13.79 16.66
C SER A 157 1.12 12.65 17.31
N PRO A 158 1.37 12.68 18.63
CA PRO A 158 2.04 11.57 19.32
C PRO A 158 1.34 10.21 19.12
N SER A 159 0.00 10.17 19.14
CA SER A 159 -0.80 8.97 18.93
C SER A 159 -0.67 8.45 17.49
N GLU A 160 -0.72 9.35 16.52
CA GLU A 160 -0.52 9.02 15.09
C GLU A 160 0.91 8.51 14.83
N LYS A 161 1.93 9.09 15.48
CA LYS A 161 3.31 8.58 15.41
C LYS A 161 3.45 7.18 15.98
N ALA A 162 2.83 6.91 17.12
CA ALA A 162 2.82 5.57 17.72
C ALA A 162 2.17 4.55 16.76
N LEU A 163 1.04 4.90 16.16
CA LEU A 163 0.35 4.09 15.16
C LEU A 163 1.22 3.84 13.91
N MET A 164 1.90 4.87 13.42
CA MET A 164 2.84 4.77 12.29
C MET A 164 3.96 3.77 12.59
N VAL A 165 4.59 3.86 13.76
CA VAL A 165 5.65 2.95 14.18
C VAL A 165 5.13 1.52 14.30
N GLN A 166 4.00 1.33 14.96
CA GLN A 166 3.38 0.01 15.14
C GLN A 166 3.12 -0.68 13.79
N HIS A 167 2.53 0.03 12.83
CA HIS A 167 2.24 -0.53 11.51
C HIS A 167 3.51 -0.82 10.69
N ALA A 168 4.47 0.08 10.71
CA ALA A 168 5.72 -0.14 10.01
C ALA A 168 6.49 -1.35 10.61
N GLN A 169 6.53 -1.46 11.95
CA GLN A 169 7.14 -2.61 12.64
C GLN A 169 6.42 -3.92 12.33
N ALA A 170 5.09 -3.92 12.28
CA ALA A 170 4.33 -5.10 11.85
C ALA A 170 4.72 -5.53 10.44
N LEU A 171 4.86 -4.58 9.49
CA LEU A 171 5.31 -4.88 8.13
C LEU A 171 6.77 -5.33 8.06
N VAL A 172 7.63 -4.89 8.97
CA VAL A 172 9.01 -5.37 9.09
C VAL A 172 9.03 -6.80 9.65
N GLY A 173 8.21 -7.08 10.68
CA GLY A 173 8.15 -8.41 11.34
C GLY A 173 7.51 -9.50 10.50
N THR A 174 6.57 -9.15 9.60
CA THR A 174 5.91 -10.11 8.67
C THR A 174 6.78 -10.52 7.48
N GLY A 175 8.09 -10.26 7.54
CA GLY A 175 9.03 -10.50 6.44
C GLY A 175 9.04 -11.92 5.86
N ASP A 176 8.53 -12.92 6.55
CA ASP A 176 8.52 -14.32 6.10
C ASP A 176 7.12 -14.91 5.86
N GLU A 177 6.04 -14.32 6.39
CA GLU A 177 4.72 -14.96 6.32
C GLU A 177 3.75 -14.38 5.26
N GLU A 178 3.93 -13.16 4.79
CA GLU A 178 3.03 -12.55 3.80
C GLU A 178 3.37 -12.88 2.32
N GLN A 179 4.14 -13.91 2.07
CA GLN A 179 4.45 -14.32 0.70
C GLN A 179 3.34 -15.15 0.03
N THR A 180 2.17 -15.29 0.62
CA THR A 180 1.20 -16.25 0.08
C THR A 180 -0.23 -15.76 -0.12
N ALA A 181 -0.51 -14.48 -0.13
CA ALA A 181 -1.71 -14.05 -0.82
C ALA A 181 -1.43 -14.09 -2.33
N PRO A 182 -1.98 -15.02 -3.08
CA PRO A 182 -1.71 -15.15 -4.50
C PRO A 182 -2.18 -13.87 -5.20
N ARG A 183 -1.33 -13.32 -6.06
CA ARG A 183 -1.68 -12.13 -6.88
C ARG A 183 -2.90 -12.39 -7.75
N TYR A 184 -3.05 -13.64 -8.18
CA TYR A 184 -4.14 -14.12 -9.01
C TYR A 184 -4.50 -15.54 -8.60
N GLN A 185 -5.76 -15.89 -8.73
CA GLN A 185 -6.24 -17.25 -8.67
C GLN A 185 -6.52 -17.72 -10.09
N LEU A 186 -5.99 -18.88 -10.45
CA LEU A 186 -6.18 -19.51 -11.75
C LEU A 186 -6.92 -20.83 -11.54
N ALA A 187 -8.13 -20.95 -12.09
CA ALA A 187 -8.85 -22.21 -12.17
C ALA A 187 -8.46 -22.94 -13.46
N ILE A 188 -7.94 -24.17 -13.33
CA ILE A 188 -7.67 -25.06 -14.45
C ILE A 188 -8.80 -26.08 -14.49
N LEU A 189 -9.66 -25.98 -15.52
CA LEU A 189 -10.74 -26.93 -15.72
C LEU A 189 -10.18 -28.18 -16.43
N VAL A 190 -10.36 -29.34 -15.80
CA VAL A 190 -9.92 -30.61 -16.37
C VAL A 190 -11.11 -31.57 -16.36
N ASP A 191 -11.54 -31.99 -17.57
CA ASP A 191 -12.56 -33.03 -17.70
C ASP A 191 -11.88 -34.41 -17.64
N PRO A 192 -12.12 -35.23 -16.60
CA PRO A 192 -11.51 -36.55 -16.48
C PRO A 192 -12.01 -37.53 -17.56
N ASN A 193 -13.11 -37.20 -18.22
CA ASN A 193 -13.70 -38.04 -19.27
C ASN A 193 -13.31 -37.62 -20.69
N ASP A 194 -12.58 -36.49 -20.84
CA ASP A 194 -12.08 -36.08 -22.12
C ASP A 194 -10.82 -36.90 -22.49
N GLY A 195 -11.01 -37.92 -23.30
CA GLY A 195 -9.91 -38.74 -23.85
C GLY A 195 -8.90 -37.96 -24.70
N ARG A 196 -9.10 -36.66 -24.88
CA ARG A 196 -8.19 -35.69 -25.51
C ARG A 196 -7.50 -34.80 -24.53
N ALA A 197 -7.49 -35.14 -23.24
CA ALA A 197 -6.80 -34.37 -22.23
C ALA A 197 -5.37 -34.07 -22.71
N SER A 198 -5.15 -32.82 -23.08
CA SER A 198 -3.90 -32.34 -23.70
C SER A 198 -2.74 -32.26 -22.70
N SER A 199 -3.01 -32.55 -21.44
CA SER A 199 -2.03 -32.40 -20.37
C SER A 199 -2.06 -33.63 -19.46
N ASP A 200 -0.94 -34.33 -19.39
CA ASP A 200 -0.76 -35.37 -18.40
C ASP A 200 -0.64 -34.78 -16.97
N ALA A 201 -0.81 -35.61 -15.95
CA ALA A 201 -0.76 -35.18 -14.54
C ALA A 201 0.56 -34.46 -14.23
N LEU A 202 1.67 -34.88 -14.82
CA LEU A 202 2.99 -34.30 -14.62
C LEU A 202 3.10 -32.89 -15.23
N ALA A 203 2.46 -32.65 -16.37
CA ALA A 203 2.40 -31.33 -16.99
C ALA A 203 1.57 -30.36 -16.14
N LEU A 204 0.44 -30.79 -15.60
CA LEU A 204 -0.40 -30.00 -14.70
C LEU A 204 0.35 -29.63 -13.42
N GLU A 205 1.07 -30.58 -12.82
CA GLU A 205 1.87 -30.34 -11.63
C GLU A 205 2.98 -29.32 -11.89
N ARG A 206 3.67 -29.42 -13.01
CA ARG A 206 4.70 -28.44 -13.43
C ARG A 206 4.08 -27.05 -13.67
N PHE A 207 2.89 -27.01 -14.22
CA PHE A 207 2.17 -25.76 -14.46
C PHE A 207 1.78 -25.07 -13.16
N ILE A 208 1.24 -25.81 -12.19
CA ILE A 208 0.91 -25.32 -10.84
C ILE A 208 2.15 -24.79 -10.14
N LYS A 209 3.27 -25.54 -10.23
CA LYS A 209 4.54 -25.12 -9.63
C LYS A 209 5.11 -23.85 -10.29
N ALA A 210 5.02 -23.73 -11.59
CA ALA A 210 5.42 -22.53 -12.32
C ALA A 210 4.53 -21.34 -11.99
N ALA A 211 3.20 -21.54 -11.88
CA ALA A 211 2.24 -20.53 -11.46
C ALA A 211 2.56 -20.02 -10.05
N ALA A 212 2.82 -20.92 -9.09
CA ALA A 212 3.19 -20.58 -7.72
C ALA A 212 4.47 -19.73 -7.66
N ALA A 213 5.47 -20.03 -8.51
CA ALA A 213 6.69 -19.25 -8.63
C ALA A 213 6.45 -17.80 -9.12
N GLN A 214 5.32 -17.55 -9.77
CA GLN A 214 4.88 -16.23 -10.24
C GLN A 214 3.89 -15.54 -9.28
N GLY A 215 3.61 -16.12 -8.11
CA GLY A 215 2.64 -15.63 -7.16
C GLY A 215 1.19 -15.85 -7.60
N ILE A 216 0.93 -16.88 -8.42
CA ILE A 216 -0.40 -17.29 -8.88
C ILE A 216 -0.77 -18.57 -8.15
N GLN A 217 -1.94 -18.58 -7.50
CA GLN A 217 -2.53 -19.80 -6.95
C GLN A 217 -3.33 -20.49 -8.05
N ALA A 218 -2.83 -21.62 -8.53
CA ALA A 218 -3.54 -22.44 -9.50
C ALA A 218 -4.23 -23.61 -8.80
N GLU A 219 -5.51 -23.83 -9.13
CA GLU A 219 -6.34 -24.91 -8.60
C GLU A 219 -6.98 -25.67 -9.75
N ILE A 220 -6.98 -27.00 -9.68
CA ILE A 220 -7.65 -27.85 -10.67
C ILE A 220 -9.10 -28.01 -10.22
N LEU A 221 -10.03 -27.64 -11.09
CA LEU A 221 -11.45 -27.79 -10.85
C LEU A 221 -12.06 -28.76 -11.88
N PRO A 222 -13.02 -29.59 -11.50
CA PRO A 222 -13.84 -30.33 -12.47
C PRO A 222 -14.69 -29.33 -13.27
N PRO A 223 -15.08 -29.66 -14.48
CA PRO A 223 -15.94 -28.84 -15.33
C PRO A 223 -17.34 -28.66 -14.77
#